data_01865127b5bd23c25b42eeaf8a9183d9
#
_entry.id   01865127b5bd23c25b42eeaf8a9183d9
#
_cell.length_a   1.000
_cell.length_b   1.000
_cell.length_c   1.000
_cell.angle_alpha   90.00
_cell.angle_beta   90.00
_cell.angle_gamma   90.00
#
_symmetry.space_group_name_H-M   'P 1'
#
loop_
_entity.id
_entity.type
_entity.pdbx_description
1 polymer ?
#
loop_
_entity_poly.entity_id
_entity_poly.type
_entity_poly.pdbx_seq_one_letter_code
_entity_poly.pdbx_strand_id
1 'polypeptide(L)'
;MAKDTARLVLVVEDDVSVRRPLVKFLEMHGFSVVTAETADDGLEALRKNRLVAAVVDLRLRRGSGRDVVVATPADVPVIIFSGVPSESAELERLRPRTRLIEKPYSLVLLVETLEEMLAEANR
;
A
#
# COMPACT_ATOMS: atom_id res chain seq x y z
N MET A 1 10.44 24.07 -10.41
CA MET A 1 11.01 22.92 -9.71
C MET A 1 10.19 21.66 -9.96
N ALA A 2 10.83 20.60 -10.31
CA ALA A 2 10.11 19.37 -10.54
C ALA A 2 9.47 18.86 -9.25
N LYS A 3 8.28 18.32 -9.39
CA LYS A 3 7.61 17.71 -8.26
C LYS A 3 8.41 16.50 -7.81
N ASP A 4 8.60 16.40 -6.50
CA ASP A 4 9.30 15.25 -5.95
C ASP A 4 8.37 14.02 -5.97
N THR A 5 8.72 13.05 -6.82
CA THR A 5 7.97 11.79 -6.92
C THR A 5 8.68 10.65 -6.19
N ALA A 6 9.77 10.96 -5.47
CA ALA A 6 10.55 9.93 -4.78
C ALA A 6 9.75 9.22 -3.68
N ARG A 7 8.67 9.82 -3.22
CA ARG A 7 7.81 9.26 -2.18
C ARG A 7 6.41 8.96 -2.68
N LEU A 8 6.31 8.40 -3.88
CA LEU A 8 5.02 8.04 -4.47
C LEU A 8 4.54 6.69 -3.91
N VAL A 9 3.37 6.69 -3.31
CA VAL A 9 2.75 5.51 -2.70
C VAL A 9 1.50 5.14 -3.48
N LEU A 10 1.33 3.84 -3.77
CA LEU A 10 0.09 3.32 -4.35
C LEU A 10 -0.85 2.95 -3.21
N VAL A 11 -2.09 3.41 -3.29
CA VAL A 11 -3.15 3.01 -2.36
C VAL A 11 -4.23 2.27 -3.16
N VAL A 12 -4.44 1.00 -2.84
CA VAL A 12 -5.48 0.19 -3.47
C VAL A 12 -6.59 -0.04 -2.46
N GLU A 13 -7.71 0.62 -2.66
CA GLU A 13 -8.85 0.58 -1.76
C GLU A 13 -10.08 1.04 -2.51
N ASP A 14 -11.13 0.23 -2.54
CA ASP A 14 -12.35 0.55 -3.26
C ASP A 14 -13.37 1.37 -2.45
N ASP A 15 -13.26 1.36 -1.12
CA ASP A 15 -14.17 2.12 -0.27
C ASP A 15 -13.66 3.56 -0.14
N VAL A 16 -14.42 4.50 -0.70
CA VAL A 16 -14.02 5.91 -0.70
C VAL A 16 -13.92 6.49 0.71
N SER A 17 -14.73 5.98 1.64
CA SER A 17 -14.72 6.47 3.02
C SER A 17 -13.44 6.08 3.76
N VAL A 18 -12.79 5.00 3.33
CA VAL A 18 -11.50 4.56 3.86
C VAL A 18 -10.36 5.24 3.07
N ARG A 19 -10.49 5.28 1.75
CA ARG A 19 -9.44 5.78 0.87
C ARG A 19 -9.14 7.27 1.07
N ARG A 20 -10.16 8.11 1.11
CA ARG A 20 -9.95 9.57 1.18
C ARG A 20 -9.17 10.03 2.41
N PRO A 21 -9.55 9.61 3.63
CA PRO A 21 -8.76 10.00 4.80
C PRO A 21 -7.33 9.47 4.75
N LEU A 22 -7.16 8.27 4.24
CA LEU A 22 -5.83 7.66 4.13
C LEU A 22 -4.95 8.45 3.17
N VAL A 23 -5.46 8.79 1.99
CA VAL A 23 -4.71 9.57 1.01
C VAL A 23 -4.32 10.92 1.59
N LYS A 24 -5.29 11.61 2.20
CA LYS A 24 -5.02 12.92 2.79
C LYS A 24 -3.96 12.85 3.87
N PHE A 25 -4.02 11.84 4.72
CA PHE A 25 -3.06 11.68 5.80
C PHE A 25 -1.65 11.42 5.26
N LEU A 26 -1.55 10.57 4.23
CA LEU A 26 -0.27 10.32 3.58
C LEU A 26 0.30 11.60 2.96
N GLU A 27 -0.54 12.36 2.28
CA GLU A 27 -0.10 13.62 1.67
C GLU A 27 0.37 14.63 2.72
N MET A 28 -0.28 14.67 3.86
CA MET A 28 0.13 15.53 4.97
C MET A 28 1.50 15.16 5.53
N HIS A 29 1.93 13.92 5.31
CA HIS A 29 3.24 13.44 5.76
C HIS A 29 4.29 13.41 4.65
N GLY A 30 4.04 14.13 3.57
CA GLY A 30 5.02 14.32 2.52
C GLY A 30 5.03 13.28 1.41
N PHE A 31 4.03 12.39 1.38
CA PHE A 31 3.92 11.41 0.32
C PHE A 31 3.09 11.95 -0.84
N SER A 32 3.43 11.53 -2.05
CA SER A 32 2.52 11.66 -3.18
C SER A 32 1.79 10.34 -3.31
N VAL A 33 0.54 10.36 -3.79
CA VAL A 33 -0.29 9.16 -3.80
C VAL A 33 -0.92 8.93 -5.16
N VAL A 34 -0.87 7.71 -5.65
CA VAL A 34 -1.68 7.26 -6.76
C VAL A 34 -2.66 6.21 -6.20
N THR A 35 -3.91 6.30 -6.61
CA THR A 35 -4.97 5.42 -6.08
C THR A 35 -5.48 4.45 -7.11
N ALA A 36 -6.00 3.32 -6.64
CA ALA A 36 -6.67 2.34 -7.48
C ALA A 36 -7.85 1.76 -6.70
N GLU A 37 -8.95 1.52 -7.39
CA GLU A 37 -10.15 0.94 -6.76
C GLU A 37 -10.33 -0.53 -7.09
N THR A 38 -9.58 -1.04 -8.06
CA THR A 38 -9.66 -2.44 -8.49
C THR A 38 -8.26 -3.02 -8.57
N ALA A 39 -8.20 -4.35 -8.61
CA ALA A 39 -6.91 -5.02 -8.78
C ALA A 39 -6.28 -4.65 -10.12
N ASP A 40 -7.08 -4.58 -11.20
CA ASP A 40 -6.57 -4.23 -12.52
C ASP A 40 -5.97 -2.82 -12.54
N ASP A 41 -6.65 -1.87 -11.93
CA ASP A 41 -6.12 -0.50 -11.83
C ASP A 41 -4.84 -0.46 -10.98
N GLY A 42 -4.79 -1.28 -9.93
CA GLY A 42 -3.59 -1.40 -9.11
C GLY A 42 -2.41 -1.95 -9.90
N LEU A 43 -2.64 -3.00 -10.69
CA LEU A 43 -1.62 -3.58 -11.56
C LEU A 43 -1.13 -2.57 -12.60
N GLU A 44 -2.06 -1.80 -13.15
CA GLU A 44 -1.71 -0.76 -14.11
C GLU A 44 -0.84 0.32 -13.45
N ALA A 45 -1.20 0.73 -12.24
CA ALA A 45 -0.42 1.73 -11.51
C ALA A 45 1.00 1.23 -11.24
N LEU A 46 1.17 -0.06 -10.94
CA LEU A 46 2.49 -0.66 -10.75
C LEU A 46 3.34 -0.57 -12.02
N ARG A 47 2.72 -0.77 -13.19
CA ARG A 47 3.44 -0.71 -14.46
C ARG A 47 3.84 0.70 -14.84
N LYS A 48 3.00 1.68 -14.52
CA LYS A 48 3.18 3.06 -14.98
C LYS A 48 4.00 3.94 -14.06
N ASN A 49 4.22 3.51 -12.81
CA ASN A 49 4.84 4.37 -11.81
C ASN A 49 5.99 3.68 -11.11
N ARG A 50 6.97 4.49 -10.71
CA ARG A 50 8.01 4.00 -9.80
C ARG A 50 7.56 4.35 -8.38
N LEU A 51 7.21 3.33 -7.62
CA LEU A 51 6.64 3.50 -6.29
C LEU A 51 7.68 3.24 -5.21
N VAL A 52 7.57 3.97 -4.08
CA VAL A 52 8.40 3.67 -2.92
C VAL A 52 7.69 2.68 -1.99
N ALA A 53 6.38 2.57 -2.08
CA ALA A 53 5.60 1.65 -1.24
C ALA A 53 4.20 1.48 -1.82
N ALA A 54 3.49 0.47 -1.32
CA ALA A 54 2.08 0.27 -1.64
C ALA A 54 1.30 -0.06 -0.38
N VAL A 55 0.07 0.42 -0.31
CA VAL A 55 -0.88 0.11 0.77
C VAL A 55 -2.09 -0.53 0.09
N VAL A 56 -2.37 -1.78 0.41
CA VAL A 56 -3.30 -2.60 -0.36
C VAL A 56 -4.33 -3.27 0.53
N ASP A 57 -5.61 -3.05 0.24
CA ASP A 57 -6.69 -3.82 0.83
C ASP A 57 -6.80 -5.15 0.07
N LEU A 58 -6.77 -6.26 0.79
CA LEU A 58 -6.88 -7.57 0.16
C LEU A 58 -8.27 -7.83 -0.40
N ARG A 59 -9.31 -7.26 0.21
CA ARG A 59 -10.68 -7.51 -0.18
C ARG A 59 -11.25 -6.36 -0.98
N LEU A 60 -11.21 -6.52 -2.29
CA LEU A 60 -11.77 -5.55 -3.22
C LEU A 60 -13.03 -6.14 -3.84
N ARG A 61 -13.94 -5.28 -4.28
CA ARG A 61 -15.15 -5.72 -4.98
C ARG A 61 -14.80 -6.30 -6.35
N ARG A 62 -13.74 -5.78 -6.96
CA ARG A 62 -13.29 -6.24 -8.29
C ARG A 62 -11.85 -6.67 -8.22
N GLY A 63 -11.64 -7.95 -8.31
CA GLY A 63 -10.33 -8.55 -8.22
C GLY A 63 -9.87 -8.70 -6.78
N SER A 64 -8.65 -9.15 -6.62
CA SER A 64 -8.08 -9.41 -5.31
C SER A 64 -6.85 -8.53 -5.10
N GLY A 65 -6.78 -7.90 -3.92
CA GLY A 65 -5.58 -7.16 -3.54
C GLY A 65 -4.35 -8.03 -3.50
N ARG A 66 -4.52 -9.34 -3.28
CA ARG A 66 -3.43 -10.30 -3.34
C ARG A 66 -2.65 -10.21 -4.65
N ASP A 67 -3.35 -10.09 -5.77
CA ASP A 67 -2.69 -10.03 -7.07
C ASP A 67 -1.78 -8.80 -7.18
N VAL A 68 -2.22 -7.69 -6.61
CA VAL A 68 -1.40 -6.47 -6.59
C VAL A 68 -0.17 -6.66 -5.70
N VAL A 69 -0.36 -7.26 -4.53
CA VAL A 69 0.77 -7.51 -3.61
C VAL A 69 1.82 -8.39 -4.26
N VAL A 70 1.39 -9.47 -4.88
CA VAL A 70 2.30 -10.43 -5.52
C VAL A 70 3.05 -9.78 -6.69
N ALA A 71 2.38 -8.90 -7.43
CA ALA A 71 2.97 -8.22 -8.58
C ALA A 71 3.91 -7.07 -8.19
N THR A 72 3.83 -6.58 -6.96
CA THR A 72 4.68 -5.49 -6.51
C THR A 72 6.13 -5.98 -6.39
N PRO A 73 7.11 -5.23 -6.92
CA PRO A 73 8.51 -5.64 -6.84
C PRO A 73 8.92 -5.97 -5.39
N ALA A 74 9.73 -7.00 -5.23
CA ALA A 74 10.07 -7.55 -3.91
C ALA A 74 10.76 -6.54 -2.98
N ASP A 75 11.45 -5.57 -3.56
CA ASP A 75 12.15 -4.54 -2.79
C ASP A 75 11.25 -3.35 -2.41
N VAL A 76 10.02 -3.31 -2.90
CA VAL A 76 9.07 -2.25 -2.57
C VAL A 76 8.24 -2.67 -1.36
N PRO A 77 8.31 -1.93 -0.24
CA PRO A 77 7.50 -2.28 0.93
C PRO A 77 6.00 -2.24 0.64
N VAL A 78 5.28 -3.21 1.18
CA VAL A 78 3.82 -3.26 1.06
C VAL A 78 3.20 -3.37 2.44
N ILE A 79 2.21 -2.53 2.70
CA ILE A 79 1.34 -2.68 3.86
C ILE A 79 0.02 -3.25 3.36
N ILE A 80 -0.37 -4.38 3.94
CA ILE A 80 -1.67 -4.98 3.69
C ILE A 80 -2.58 -4.59 4.84
N PHE A 81 -3.77 -4.07 4.54
CA PHE A 81 -4.76 -3.93 5.60
C PHE A 81 -5.94 -4.84 5.31
N SER A 82 -6.37 -5.55 6.34
CA SER A 82 -7.36 -6.61 6.20
C SER A 82 -8.11 -6.82 7.52
N GLY A 83 -9.36 -7.23 7.40
CA GLY A 83 -10.14 -7.66 8.56
C GLY A 83 -9.93 -9.14 8.88
N VAL A 84 -9.20 -9.87 8.03
CA VAL A 84 -8.96 -11.31 8.19
C VAL A 84 -7.45 -11.60 8.16
N PRO A 85 -6.79 -11.57 9.32
CA PRO A 85 -5.32 -11.69 9.37
C PRO A 85 -4.75 -12.95 8.74
N SER A 86 -5.49 -14.05 8.76
CA SER A 86 -4.99 -15.31 8.21
C SER A 86 -4.71 -15.23 6.71
N GLU A 87 -5.38 -14.32 6.00
CA GLU A 87 -5.17 -14.17 4.55
C GLU A 87 -3.80 -13.56 4.24
N SER A 88 -3.25 -12.78 5.14
CA SER A 88 -1.99 -12.08 4.90
C SER A 88 -0.76 -12.88 5.33
N ALA A 89 -0.92 -13.88 6.20
CA ALA A 89 0.23 -14.62 6.75
C ALA A 89 1.08 -15.26 5.65
N GLU A 90 0.44 -15.86 4.65
CA GLU A 90 1.14 -16.47 3.54
C GLU A 90 1.89 -15.42 2.72
N LEU A 91 1.26 -14.28 2.48
CA LEU A 91 1.88 -13.20 1.70
C LEU A 91 3.10 -12.64 2.40
N GLU A 92 3.05 -12.52 3.72
CA GLU A 92 4.20 -12.06 4.49
C GLU A 92 5.38 -13.03 4.39
N ARG A 93 5.10 -14.34 4.32
CA ARG A 93 6.15 -15.34 4.14
C ARG A 93 6.73 -15.31 2.73
N LEU A 94 5.87 -15.17 1.73
CA LEU A 94 6.30 -15.15 0.33
C LEU A 94 7.04 -13.87 -0.03
N ARG A 95 6.74 -12.79 0.68
CA ARG A 95 7.25 -11.48 0.35
C ARG A 95 7.65 -10.76 1.64
N PRO A 96 8.94 -10.88 2.05
CA PRO A 96 9.38 -10.39 3.37
C PRO A 96 9.14 -8.92 3.67
N ARG A 97 9.13 -8.04 2.66
CA ARG A 97 8.85 -6.63 2.90
C ARG A 97 7.36 -6.33 2.84
N THR A 98 6.58 -7.13 3.55
CA THR A 98 5.13 -7.01 3.63
C THR A 98 4.73 -7.06 5.08
N ARG A 99 3.89 -6.13 5.50
CA ARG A 99 3.36 -6.12 6.87
C ARG A 99 1.85 -5.95 6.86
N LEU A 100 1.20 -6.62 7.81
CA LEU A 100 -0.23 -6.53 7.99
C LEU A 100 -0.56 -5.46 9.02
N ILE A 101 -1.58 -4.65 8.72
CA ILE A 101 -2.26 -3.83 9.72
C ILE A 101 -3.71 -4.25 9.70
N GLU A 102 -4.23 -4.69 10.85
CA GLU A 102 -5.59 -5.18 10.96
C GLU A 102 -6.60 -4.03 10.96
N LYS A 103 -7.76 -4.27 10.35
CA LYS A 103 -8.88 -3.33 10.42
C LYS A 103 -9.66 -3.56 11.70
N PRO A 104 -10.20 -2.51 12.34
CA PRO A 104 -10.02 -1.10 12.00
C PRO A 104 -8.60 -0.64 12.37
N TYR A 105 -8.04 0.24 11.57
CA TYR A 105 -6.64 0.63 11.75
C TYR A 105 -6.49 2.11 12.08
N SER A 106 -5.35 2.44 12.70
CA SER A 106 -4.98 3.81 12.99
C SER A 106 -4.15 4.36 11.82
N LEU A 107 -4.51 5.54 11.34
CA LEU A 107 -3.72 6.22 10.30
C LEU A 107 -2.33 6.54 10.81
N VAL A 108 -2.21 6.90 12.10
CA VAL A 108 -0.90 7.16 12.71
C VAL A 108 -0.04 5.91 12.66
N LEU A 109 -0.60 4.77 13.07
CA LEU A 109 0.14 3.50 13.04
C LEU A 109 0.55 3.14 11.62
N LEU A 110 -0.33 3.37 10.64
CA LEU A 110 -0.02 3.05 9.25
C LEU A 110 1.18 3.86 8.76
N VAL A 111 1.19 5.16 9.02
CA VAL A 111 2.29 6.02 8.57
C VAL A 111 3.58 5.68 9.31
N GLU A 112 3.50 5.41 10.62
CA GLU A 112 4.69 4.99 11.38
C GLU A 112 5.27 3.71 10.82
N THR A 113 4.43 2.72 10.53
CA THR A 113 4.86 1.45 9.94
C THR A 113 5.50 1.67 8.58
N LEU A 114 4.88 2.51 7.76
CA LEU A 114 5.39 2.83 6.44
C LEU A 114 6.77 3.48 6.52
N GLU A 115 6.94 4.45 7.41
CA GLU A 115 8.23 5.12 7.58
C GLU A 115 9.30 4.14 8.07
N GLU A 116 8.95 3.24 8.98
CA GLU A 116 9.88 2.21 9.43
C GLU A 116 10.32 1.30 8.28
N MET A 117 9.36 0.86 7.46
CA MET A 117 9.67 -0.01 6.32
C MET A 117 10.55 0.69 5.30
N LEU A 118 10.30 1.98 5.08
CA LEU A 118 11.11 2.77 4.15
C LEU A 118 12.53 2.95 4.68
N ALA A 119 12.68 3.15 5.99
CA ALA A 119 14.00 3.26 6.59
C ALA A 119 14.77 1.95 6.48
N GLU A 120 14.10 0.81 6.65
CA GLU A 120 14.72 -0.50 6.48
C GLU A 120 15.14 -0.74 5.03
N ALA A 121 14.32 -0.30 4.08
CA ALA A 121 14.59 -0.49 2.66
C ALA A 121 15.79 0.32 2.17
N ASN A 122 16.14 1.38 2.89
CA ASN A 122 17.24 2.28 2.50
C ASN A 122 18.57 1.94 3.19
N ARG A 123 18.63 0.86 3.93
CA ARG A 123 19.87 0.44 4.58
C ARG A 123 20.77 -0.37 3.67
#